data_72394684f2c5de97072663883c0bafd2
#
_entry.id   72394684f2c5de97072663883c0bafd2
#
_cell.length_a   1.000
_cell.length_b   1.000
_cell.length_c   1.000
_cell.angle_alpha   90.00
_cell.angle_beta   90.00
_cell.angle_gamma   90.00
#
_symmetry.space_group_name_H-M   'P 1'
#
loop_
_entity.id
_entity.type
_entity.pdbx_description
1 polymer ?
#
loop_
_entity_poly.entity_id
_entity_poly.type
_entity_poly.pdbx_seq_one_letter_code
_entity_poly.pdbx_strand_id
1 'polypeptide(L)'
;KSTIILPICNYLTEIIKNRYPKKNIKTFYQGIEVDFWKPLSSKNNLIHPCVGLLQGAHIWGKAQEMLTLEKVLKEFPKITFYWAGDGPYAEKILSVLKKYPNFKWLGNLDYPNKVKEYLDEIDIYALISGMDMSPHTVLEASMMEKPVIATNVGGIPELMKDNETGF
;
A
#
# COMPACT_ATOMS: atom_id res chain seq x y z
N LYS A 1 -13.89 -25.30 18.12
CA LYS A 1 -12.44 -25.06 18.43
C LYS A 1 -11.68 -25.20 17.12
N SER A 2 -10.85 -24.20 16.77
CA SER A 2 -10.01 -24.27 15.57
C SER A 2 -8.94 -25.36 15.74
N THR A 3 -8.74 -26.19 14.73
CA THR A 3 -7.69 -27.23 14.69
C THR A 3 -6.35 -26.65 14.23
N ILE A 4 -6.38 -25.58 13.44
CA ILE A 4 -5.20 -24.88 12.95
C ILE A 4 -5.48 -23.37 12.86
N ILE A 5 -4.46 -22.56 13.07
CA ILE A 5 -4.47 -21.12 12.85
C ILE A 5 -3.55 -20.81 11.68
N LEU A 6 -4.04 -20.04 10.71
CA LEU A 6 -3.32 -19.70 9.46
C LEU A 6 -3.10 -18.19 9.36
N PRO A 7 -2.06 -17.63 10.00
CA PRO A 7 -1.70 -16.22 9.84
C PRO A 7 -1.20 -15.96 8.42
N ILE A 8 -1.41 -14.74 7.94
CA ILE A 8 -1.13 -14.33 6.55
C ILE A 8 0.33 -13.90 6.30
N CYS A 9 1.16 -13.85 7.34
CA CYS A 9 2.60 -13.54 7.26
C CYS A 9 3.34 -14.17 8.44
N ASN A 10 4.66 -14.33 8.34
CA ASN A 10 5.48 -14.86 9.42
C ASN A 10 5.53 -13.94 10.63
N TYR A 11 5.59 -12.63 10.41
CA TYR A 11 5.52 -11.65 11.50
C TYR A 11 4.34 -11.91 12.42
N LEU A 12 3.14 -12.09 11.86
CA LEU A 12 1.94 -12.40 12.64
C LEU A 12 1.99 -13.81 13.24
N THR A 13 2.57 -14.76 12.50
CA THR A 13 2.75 -16.16 12.97
C THR A 13 3.56 -16.20 14.27
N GLU A 14 4.67 -15.48 14.34
CA GLU A 14 5.52 -15.47 15.54
C GLU A 14 4.81 -14.80 16.73
N ILE A 15 4.09 -13.72 16.51
CA ILE A 15 3.27 -13.09 17.57
C ILE A 15 2.25 -14.09 18.13
N ILE A 16 1.55 -14.83 17.26
CA ILE A 16 0.50 -15.77 17.68
C ILE A 16 1.12 -17.00 18.35
N LYS A 17 2.24 -17.52 17.85
CA LYS A 17 2.97 -18.63 18.49
C LYS A 17 3.42 -18.30 19.92
N ASN A 18 3.98 -17.10 20.11
CA ASN A 18 4.42 -16.63 21.43
C ASN A 18 3.24 -16.53 22.40
N ARG A 19 2.08 -16.10 21.92
CA ARG A 19 0.87 -15.99 22.75
C ARG A 19 0.16 -17.33 22.98
N TYR A 20 0.23 -18.25 22.02
CA TYR A 20 -0.48 -19.53 22.04
C TYR A 20 0.44 -20.69 21.61
N PRO A 21 1.48 -21.01 22.41
CA PRO A 21 2.53 -21.96 22.01
C PRO A 21 2.04 -23.41 21.81
N LYS A 22 0.87 -23.76 22.37
CA LYS A 22 0.27 -25.11 22.25
C LYS A 22 -0.67 -25.22 21.03
N LYS A 23 -0.85 -24.18 20.25
CA LYS A 23 -1.71 -24.22 19.07
C LYS A 23 -0.94 -24.67 17.83
N ASN A 24 -1.62 -25.37 16.94
CA ASN A 24 -1.09 -25.65 15.61
C ASN A 24 -1.20 -24.36 14.75
N ILE A 25 -0.06 -23.74 14.43
CA ILE A 25 0.00 -22.46 13.75
C ILE A 25 0.95 -22.62 12.57
N LYS A 26 0.48 -22.27 11.38
CA LYS A 26 1.25 -22.34 10.13
C LYS A 26 0.96 -21.10 9.30
N THR A 27 2.02 -20.41 8.83
CA THR A 27 1.86 -19.28 7.91
C THR A 27 1.20 -19.72 6.61
N PHE A 28 0.23 -18.93 6.15
CA PHE A 28 -0.44 -19.11 4.88
C PHE A 28 -0.48 -17.76 4.16
N TYR A 29 0.45 -17.54 3.25
CA TYR A 29 0.49 -16.32 2.47
C TYR A 29 -0.70 -16.21 1.54
N GLN A 30 -1.22 -15.01 1.41
CA GLN A 30 -2.27 -14.70 0.43
C GLN A 30 -1.67 -14.67 -0.97
N GLY A 31 -2.41 -15.20 -1.93
CA GLY A 31 -2.06 -15.14 -3.34
C GLY A 31 -2.69 -13.94 -4.04
N ILE A 32 -2.28 -13.73 -5.29
CA ILE A 32 -2.85 -12.73 -6.18
C ILE A 32 -3.19 -13.38 -7.53
N GLU A 33 -4.20 -12.87 -8.21
CA GLU A 33 -4.60 -13.36 -9.53
C GLU A 33 -3.68 -12.78 -10.62
N VAL A 34 -2.66 -13.56 -10.95
CA VAL A 34 -1.56 -13.16 -11.87
C VAL A 34 -2.08 -12.76 -13.25
N ASP A 35 -3.10 -13.45 -13.78
CA ASP A 35 -3.61 -13.17 -15.11
C ASP A 35 -4.41 -11.88 -15.20
N PHE A 36 -5.01 -11.45 -14.10
CA PHE A 36 -5.70 -10.17 -14.03
C PHE A 36 -4.72 -9.00 -13.93
N TRP A 37 -3.74 -9.07 -13.02
CA TRP A 37 -2.79 -8.00 -12.73
C TRP A 37 -1.62 -8.00 -13.74
N LYS A 38 -1.87 -7.44 -14.92
CA LYS A 38 -0.88 -7.24 -15.98
C LYS A 38 -0.94 -5.82 -16.49
N PRO A 39 0.20 -5.20 -16.86
CA PRO A 39 0.24 -3.85 -17.42
C PRO A 39 -0.74 -3.68 -18.58
N LEU A 40 -1.30 -2.48 -18.69
CA LEU A 40 -2.20 -2.06 -19.76
C LEU A 40 -1.44 -1.21 -20.77
N SER A 41 -1.98 -1.07 -21.99
CA SER A 41 -1.33 -0.29 -23.05
C SER A 41 -1.71 1.19 -23.08
N SER A 42 -2.55 1.66 -22.14
CA SER A 42 -3.09 3.02 -22.15
C SER A 42 -2.66 3.82 -20.94
N LYS A 43 -1.96 4.92 -21.16
CA LYS A 43 -1.64 5.92 -20.11
C LYS A 43 -2.23 7.25 -20.58
N ASN A 44 -2.97 8.02 -19.74
CA ASN A 44 -3.40 9.33 -20.23
C ASN A 44 -4.05 10.34 -19.28
N ASN A 45 -4.16 10.12 -17.96
CA ASN A 45 -4.93 11.04 -17.11
C ASN A 45 -4.15 11.67 -15.95
N LEU A 46 -2.98 11.13 -15.59
CA LEU A 46 -2.18 11.65 -14.48
C LEU A 46 -1.08 12.59 -14.95
N ILE A 47 -0.68 13.50 -14.07
CA ILE A 47 0.45 14.42 -14.31
C ILE A 47 1.73 13.74 -13.85
N HIS A 48 2.65 13.49 -14.77
CA HIS A 48 3.94 12.85 -14.54
C HIS A 48 5.10 13.85 -14.37
N PRO A 49 6.18 13.51 -13.65
CA PRO A 49 6.33 12.27 -12.91
C PRO A 49 5.42 12.21 -11.67
N CYS A 50 4.94 11.02 -11.35
CA CYS A 50 4.03 10.87 -10.23
C CYS A 50 4.28 9.62 -9.34
N VAL A 51 3.89 9.77 -8.09
CA VAL A 51 3.86 8.70 -7.08
C VAL A 51 2.42 8.43 -6.70
N GLY A 52 2.02 7.17 -6.75
CA GLY A 52 0.70 6.72 -6.35
C GLY A 52 0.68 6.09 -4.97
N LEU A 53 -0.30 6.48 -4.16
CA LEU A 53 -0.62 5.86 -2.88
C LEU A 53 -2.01 5.22 -2.98
N LEU A 54 -2.13 3.97 -2.58
CA LEU A 54 -3.40 3.22 -2.60
C LEU A 54 -3.60 2.59 -1.23
N GLN A 55 -4.24 3.32 -0.32
CA GLN A 55 -4.48 2.87 1.05
C GLN A 55 -5.68 3.57 1.69
N GLY A 56 -6.46 2.81 2.45
CA GLY A 56 -7.58 3.34 3.22
C GLY A 56 -7.13 4.02 4.51
N ALA A 57 -7.90 5.01 4.96
CA ALA A 57 -7.73 5.74 6.22
C ALA A 57 -8.74 5.28 7.29
N HIS A 58 -8.91 3.96 7.46
CA HIS A 58 -9.89 3.39 8.39
C HIS A 58 -9.34 3.21 9.82
N ILE A 59 -8.04 3.08 9.98
CA ILE A 59 -7.36 2.89 11.26
C ILE A 59 -6.31 3.98 11.41
N TRP A 60 -6.44 4.82 12.45
CA TRP A 60 -5.54 5.97 12.64
C TRP A 60 -4.08 5.55 12.80
N GLY A 61 -3.80 4.54 13.62
CA GLY A 61 -2.43 4.03 13.79
C GLY A 61 -1.76 3.53 12.52
N LYS A 62 -2.55 3.22 11.47
CA LYS A 62 -2.07 2.85 10.14
C LYS A 62 -1.94 4.07 9.23
N ALA A 63 -2.92 4.97 9.27
CA ALA A 63 -3.06 6.06 8.32
C ALA A 63 -2.25 7.32 8.68
N GLN A 64 -1.95 7.54 9.96
CA GLN A 64 -1.25 8.75 10.43
C GLN A 64 0.14 8.94 9.80
N GLU A 65 0.81 7.85 9.41
CA GLU A 65 2.13 7.92 8.78
C GLU A 65 2.10 8.64 7.44
N MET A 66 0.94 8.70 6.76
CA MET A 66 0.78 9.51 5.56
C MET A 66 1.07 10.99 5.77
N LEU A 67 0.97 11.49 6.99
CA LEU A 67 1.32 12.88 7.30
C LEU A 67 2.81 13.19 7.09
N THR A 68 3.67 12.17 7.08
CA THR A 68 5.10 12.32 6.76
C THR A 68 5.32 12.81 5.32
N LEU A 69 4.36 12.58 4.42
CA LEU A 69 4.37 13.12 3.06
C LEU A 69 4.48 14.64 3.03
N GLU A 70 4.06 15.35 4.08
CA GLU A 70 4.18 16.81 4.12
C GLU A 70 5.61 17.28 3.84
N LYS A 71 6.62 16.57 4.36
CA LYS A 71 8.03 16.88 4.10
C LYS A 71 8.42 16.59 2.65
N VAL A 72 7.99 15.42 2.17
CA VAL A 72 8.29 14.95 0.80
C VAL A 72 7.68 15.87 -0.26
N LEU A 73 6.43 16.31 -0.05
CA LEU A 73 5.74 17.25 -0.95
C LEU A 73 6.47 18.59 -1.08
N LYS A 74 7.08 19.07 0.01
CA LYS A 74 7.90 20.30 0.02
C LYS A 74 9.22 20.10 -0.71
N GLU A 75 9.85 18.95 -0.53
CA GLU A 75 11.18 18.64 -1.08
C GLU A 75 11.11 18.32 -2.58
N PHE A 76 10.00 17.72 -3.04
CA PHE A 76 9.80 17.30 -4.43
C PHE A 76 8.60 18.01 -5.10
N PRO A 77 8.64 19.34 -5.25
CA PRO A 77 7.49 20.11 -5.76
C PRO A 77 7.13 19.83 -7.22
N LYS A 78 8.03 19.18 -7.98
CA LYS A 78 7.83 18.80 -9.40
C LYS A 78 7.28 17.39 -9.58
N ILE A 79 7.15 16.62 -8.50
CA ILE A 79 6.55 15.29 -8.52
C ILE A 79 5.12 15.40 -8.01
N THR A 80 4.18 14.82 -8.72
CA THR A 80 2.77 14.78 -8.31
C THR A 80 2.51 13.52 -7.48
N PHE A 81 1.84 13.67 -6.34
CA PHE A 81 1.47 12.58 -5.45
C PHE A 81 -0.04 12.38 -5.49
N TYR A 82 -0.47 11.21 -5.91
CA TYR A 82 -1.87 10.83 -5.98
C TYR A 82 -2.23 9.87 -4.86
N TRP A 83 -3.25 10.21 -4.10
CA TRP A 83 -3.79 9.31 -3.09
C TRP A 83 -5.16 8.79 -3.53
N ALA A 84 -5.25 7.49 -3.75
CA ALA A 84 -6.49 6.74 -3.92
C ALA A 84 -6.81 6.01 -2.61
N GLY A 85 -7.94 6.34 -2.03
CA GLY A 85 -8.41 5.79 -0.76
C GLY A 85 -9.31 6.77 -0.01
N ASP A 86 -10.01 6.24 0.98
CA ASP A 86 -10.95 6.97 1.81
C ASP A 86 -11.02 6.34 3.21
N GLY A 87 -11.84 6.87 4.09
CA GLY A 87 -12.11 6.35 5.42
C GLY A 87 -12.34 7.43 6.46
N PRO A 88 -12.72 7.05 7.69
CA PRO A 88 -13.08 8.01 8.75
C PRO A 88 -11.99 9.04 9.12
N TYR A 89 -10.73 8.72 8.79
CA TYR A 89 -9.60 9.62 9.07
C TYR A 89 -9.10 10.38 7.83
N ALA A 90 -9.78 10.26 6.67
CA ALA A 90 -9.38 10.93 5.44
C ALA A 90 -9.28 12.44 5.62
N GLU A 91 -10.28 13.08 6.23
CA GLU A 91 -10.29 14.52 6.46
C GLU A 91 -9.10 15.02 7.31
N LYS A 92 -8.62 14.23 8.30
CA LYS A 92 -7.42 14.56 9.06
C LYS A 92 -6.18 14.62 8.20
N ILE A 93 -6.05 13.71 7.24
CA ILE A 93 -4.93 13.65 6.30
C ILE A 93 -5.05 14.80 5.31
N LEU A 94 -6.23 14.99 4.72
CA LEU A 94 -6.52 16.02 3.73
C LEU A 94 -6.32 17.44 4.29
N SER A 95 -6.69 17.69 5.55
CA SER A 95 -6.47 19.00 6.20
C SER A 95 -5.00 19.43 6.21
N VAL A 96 -4.08 18.47 6.16
CA VAL A 96 -2.63 18.73 6.11
C VAL A 96 -2.08 18.71 4.69
N LEU A 97 -2.45 17.71 3.90
CA LEU A 97 -1.79 17.46 2.61
C LEU A 97 -2.43 18.21 1.44
N LYS A 98 -3.73 18.49 1.48
CA LYS A 98 -4.47 19.13 0.37
C LYS A 98 -4.01 20.57 0.07
N LYS A 99 -3.31 21.21 1.00
CA LYS A 99 -2.71 22.56 0.79
C LYS A 99 -1.54 22.57 -0.20
N TYR A 100 -0.97 21.40 -0.51
CA TYR A 100 0.15 21.27 -1.44
C TYR A 100 -0.37 21.06 -2.87
N PRO A 101 0.04 21.89 -3.85
CA PRO A 101 -0.49 21.84 -5.22
C PRO A 101 -0.12 20.52 -5.93
N ASN A 102 0.96 19.87 -5.52
CA ASN A 102 1.44 18.60 -6.05
C ASN A 102 0.85 17.37 -5.31
N PHE A 103 -0.10 17.55 -4.40
CA PHE A 103 -0.89 16.47 -3.81
C PHE A 103 -2.31 16.44 -4.39
N LYS A 104 -2.74 15.27 -4.85
CA LYS A 104 -4.05 15.05 -5.46
C LYS A 104 -4.75 13.87 -4.77
N TRP A 105 -5.95 14.11 -4.26
CA TRP A 105 -6.80 13.06 -3.71
C TRP A 105 -7.82 12.62 -4.75
N LEU A 106 -7.90 11.32 -4.99
CA LEU A 106 -8.81 10.71 -5.97
C LEU A 106 -10.06 10.10 -5.32
N GLY A 107 -10.12 10.07 -3.98
CA GLY A 107 -11.17 9.31 -3.29
C GLY A 107 -10.99 7.81 -3.40
N ASN A 108 -12.08 7.07 -3.20
CA ASN A 108 -12.08 5.62 -3.35
C ASN A 108 -12.17 5.24 -4.84
N LEU A 109 -11.45 4.21 -5.24
CA LEU A 109 -11.49 3.65 -6.59
C LEU A 109 -12.26 2.33 -6.60
N ASP A 110 -13.06 2.10 -7.63
CA ASP A 110 -13.78 0.85 -7.82
C ASP A 110 -12.80 -0.30 -8.08
N TYR A 111 -12.82 -1.26 -7.17
CA TYR A 111 -12.00 -2.46 -7.25
C TYR A 111 -12.67 -3.54 -8.11
N PRO A 112 -11.94 -4.29 -8.93
CA PRO A 112 -10.49 -4.20 -9.15
C PRO A 112 -10.08 -3.32 -10.35
N ASN A 113 -11.02 -2.98 -11.25
CA ASN A 113 -10.69 -2.41 -12.57
C ASN A 113 -10.08 -1.00 -12.47
N LYS A 114 -10.69 -0.09 -11.69
CA LYS A 114 -10.17 1.27 -11.53
C LYS A 114 -8.86 1.31 -10.75
N VAL A 115 -8.66 0.36 -9.84
CA VAL A 115 -7.39 0.19 -9.13
C VAL A 115 -6.31 -0.26 -10.10
N LYS A 116 -6.61 -1.20 -10.99
CA LYS A 116 -5.68 -1.66 -12.02
C LYS A 116 -5.29 -0.52 -12.99
N GLU A 117 -6.27 0.23 -13.51
CA GLU A 117 -6.02 1.39 -14.37
C GLU A 117 -5.11 2.41 -13.66
N TYR A 118 -5.40 2.71 -12.40
CA TYR A 118 -4.60 3.62 -11.58
C TYR A 118 -3.17 3.13 -11.36
N LEU A 119 -3.00 1.86 -11.00
CA LEU A 119 -1.67 1.26 -10.82
C LEU A 119 -0.89 1.21 -12.14
N ASP A 120 -1.56 1.00 -13.27
CA ASP A 120 -0.91 1.03 -14.58
C ASP A 120 -0.36 2.42 -14.91
N GLU A 121 -1.07 3.47 -14.51
CA GLU A 121 -0.73 4.84 -14.89
C GLU A 121 0.36 5.48 -14.01
N ILE A 122 0.43 5.18 -12.73
CA ILE A 122 1.46 5.75 -11.84
C ILE A 122 2.88 5.32 -12.23
N ASP A 123 3.89 6.14 -11.91
CA ASP A 123 5.30 5.81 -12.18
C ASP A 123 5.92 5.00 -11.03
N ILE A 124 5.57 5.32 -9.79
CA ILE A 124 6.05 4.67 -8.58
C ILE A 124 4.85 4.43 -7.65
N TYR A 125 4.76 3.26 -7.06
CA TYR A 125 3.81 2.98 -5.98
C TYR A 125 4.46 3.20 -4.62
N ALA A 126 3.78 3.93 -3.73
CA ALA A 126 4.22 4.12 -2.35
C ALA A 126 3.16 3.66 -1.34
N LEU A 127 3.57 2.84 -0.36
CA LEU A 127 2.76 2.46 0.79
C LEU A 127 3.38 3.01 2.08
N ILE A 128 2.76 4.04 2.63
CA ILE A 128 3.20 4.68 3.87
C ILE A 128 2.24 4.31 4.99
N SER A 129 2.61 3.30 5.75
CA SER A 129 1.75 2.72 6.79
C SER A 129 2.51 2.49 8.10
N GLY A 130 1.89 2.83 9.24
CA GLY A 130 2.44 2.51 10.56
C GLY A 130 2.23 1.05 10.98
N MET A 131 1.37 0.31 10.28
CA MET A 131 1.08 -1.09 10.55
C MET A 131 0.46 -1.76 9.32
N ASP A 132 1.07 -2.84 8.85
CA ASP A 132 0.45 -3.70 7.84
C ASP A 132 0.96 -5.15 7.96
N MET A 133 0.13 -6.12 7.64
CA MET A 133 0.49 -7.53 7.77
C MET A 133 0.78 -8.19 6.43
N SER A 134 -0.03 -7.92 5.41
CA SER A 134 0.14 -8.46 4.06
C SER A 134 -0.67 -7.61 3.08
N PRO A 135 -0.21 -6.38 2.76
CA PRO A 135 -0.95 -5.47 1.90
C PRO A 135 -0.98 -6.00 0.46
N HIS A 136 -2.17 -6.36 -0.03
CA HIS A 136 -2.37 -6.80 -1.42
C HIS A 136 -1.91 -5.75 -2.42
N THR A 137 -2.04 -4.46 -2.07
CA THR A 137 -1.65 -3.35 -2.95
C THR A 137 -0.16 -3.36 -3.31
N VAL A 138 0.72 -3.91 -2.45
CA VAL A 138 2.13 -4.13 -2.77
C VAL A 138 2.28 -5.20 -3.85
N LEU A 139 1.54 -6.32 -3.72
CA LEU A 139 1.56 -7.39 -4.73
C LEU A 139 0.96 -6.91 -6.05
N GLU A 140 -0.17 -6.21 -5.99
CA GLU A 140 -0.84 -5.63 -7.15
C GLU A 140 0.08 -4.67 -7.92
N ALA A 141 0.74 -3.74 -7.22
CA ALA A 141 1.69 -2.82 -7.81
C ALA A 141 2.90 -3.54 -8.43
N SER A 142 3.44 -4.55 -7.73
CA SER A 142 4.56 -5.35 -8.23
C SER A 142 4.17 -6.13 -9.50
N MET A 143 2.97 -6.72 -9.55
CA MET A 143 2.45 -7.40 -10.75
C MET A 143 2.21 -6.43 -11.91
N MET A 144 1.89 -5.18 -11.61
CA MET A 144 1.78 -4.09 -12.60
C MET A 144 3.15 -3.49 -12.98
N GLU A 145 4.26 -4.15 -12.60
CA GLU A 145 5.65 -3.77 -12.89
C GLU A 145 6.02 -2.37 -12.37
N LYS A 146 5.40 -1.93 -11.26
CA LYS A 146 5.71 -0.65 -10.66
C LYS A 146 6.84 -0.76 -9.64
N PRO A 147 7.82 0.16 -9.66
CA PRO A 147 8.72 0.33 -8.53
C PRO A 147 7.91 0.58 -7.25
N VAL A 148 8.23 -0.14 -6.18
CA VAL A 148 7.51 -0.05 -4.91
C VAL A 148 8.41 0.58 -3.85
N ILE A 149 7.87 1.57 -3.13
CA ILE A 149 8.47 2.13 -1.91
C ILE A 149 7.49 1.84 -0.77
N ALA A 150 7.94 1.16 0.28
CA ALA A 150 7.05 0.83 1.39
C ALA A 150 7.75 0.95 2.75
N THR A 151 6.96 1.29 3.79
CA THR A 151 7.47 1.31 5.16
C THR A 151 7.83 -0.10 5.63
N ASN A 152 8.99 -0.23 6.26
CA ASN A 152 9.49 -1.49 6.83
C ASN A 152 8.75 -1.83 8.14
N VAL A 153 7.48 -2.26 8.04
CA VAL A 153 6.65 -2.59 9.19
C VAL A 153 5.86 -3.89 8.98
N GLY A 154 5.62 -4.62 10.06
CA GLY A 154 4.78 -5.82 10.06
C GLY A 154 5.25 -6.89 9.09
N GLY A 155 4.38 -7.32 8.19
CA GLY A 155 4.66 -8.33 7.18
C GLY A 155 5.08 -7.76 5.82
N ILE A 156 5.19 -6.43 5.66
CA ILE A 156 5.61 -5.82 4.39
C ILE A 156 6.97 -6.35 3.91
N PRO A 157 8.02 -6.47 4.76
CA PRO A 157 9.32 -7.00 4.34
C PRO A 157 9.30 -8.46 3.84
N GLU A 158 8.21 -9.17 4.05
CA GLU A 158 8.06 -10.54 3.54
C GLU A 158 7.56 -10.56 2.08
N LEU A 159 7.04 -9.44 1.58
CA LEU A 159 6.48 -9.31 0.23
C LEU A 159 7.48 -8.73 -0.77
N MET A 160 8.53 -8.08 -0.30
CA MET A 160 9.51 -7.42 -1.15
C MET A 160 10.92 -7.49 -0.54
N LYS A 161 11.93 -7.45 -1.40
CA LYS A 161 13.33 -7.42 -0.99
C LYS A 161 13.90 -6.05 -1.25
N ASP A 162 14.45 -5.44 -0.19
CA ASP A 162 15.06 -4.13 -0.24
C ASP A 162 16.20 -4.07 -1.28
N ASN A 163 16.20 -3.04 -2.11
CA ASN A 163 17.11 -2.83 -3.23
C ASN A 163 17.09 -3.90 -4.35
N GLU A 164 16.18 -4.90 -4.30
CA GLU A 164 16.02 -5.90 -5.37
C GLU A 164 14.66 -5.77 -6.07
N THR A 165 13.57 -5.75 -5.27
CA THR A 165 12.20 -5.69 -5.82
C THR A 165 11.46 -4.42 -5.38
N GLY A 166 12.09 -3.55 -4.58
CA GLY A 166 11.57 -2.28 -4.08
C GLY A 166 12.50 -1.69 -3.01
N PHE A 167 12.02 -0.67 -2.31
CA PHE A 167 12.74 0.09 -1.30
C PHE A 167 11.88 0.32 -0.05
#